data_6a1449134b3d694fbb6483d6200d7d8e
#
_entry.id   6a1449134b3d694fbb6483d6200d7d8e
#
_cell.length_a   1.000
_cell.length_b   1.000
_cell.length_c   1.000
_cell.angle_alpha   90.00
_cell.angle_beta   90.00
_cell.angle_gamma   90.00
#
_symmetry.space_group_name_H-M   'P 1'
#
loop_
_entity.id
_entity.type
_entity.pdbx_description
1 polymer ?
#
loop_
_entity_poly.entity_id
_entity_poly.type
_entity_poly.pdbx_seq_one_letter_code
_entity_poly.pdbx_strand_id
1 'polypeptide(L)'
;GVRLVGSEMCIRDRVTHCPHCLHTIGKEYAKFDDGQFETIHHTELLADLLKQEKLKPTKQVNEELTYHDPCYLGRHHGEYDAPRTVLESIPGIKIKEMEKNKDKALCCGMGGGNMWYEVHEGKDIVENRLEHVGETKVEKLATSCSFCMINFNSGKGKVKKTEELQIEDVASILSKSIE
;
A
#
# COMPACT_ATOMS: atom_id res chain seq x y z
N GLY A 1 -5.97 31.66 -17.96
CA GLY A 1 -5.87 30.28 -17.56
C GLY A 1 -4.72 29.62 -18.28
N VAL A 2 -3.77 29.09 -17.55
CA VAL A 2 -2.71 28.26 -18.14
C VAL A 2 -3.37 26.98 -18.63
N ARG A 3 -3.64 26.94 -19.91
CA ARG A 3 -4.16 25.75 -20.56
C ARG A 3 -2.97 24.86 -20.88
N LEU A 4 -2.86 23.72 -20.24
CA LEU A 4 -1.90 22.69 -20.58
C LEU A 4 -2.35 22.01 -21.88
N VAL A 5 -2.25 22.76 -22.99
CA VAL A 5 -2.65 22.28 -24.31
C VAL A 5 -1.72 21.16 -24.75
N GLY A 6 -2.26 19.99 -25.03
CA GLY A 6 -1.54 18.83 -25.51
C GLY A 6 -1.28 17.74 -24.45
N SER A 7 -1.16 18.10 -23.17
CA SER A 7 -1.07 17.11 -22.10
C SER A 7 -2.46 16.59 -21.65
N GLU A 8 -3.48 17.41 -21.78
CA GLU A 8 -4.85 17.08 -21.37
C GLU A 8 -5.47 15.92 -22.16
N MET A 9 -5.13 15.80 -23.44
CA MET A 9 -5.63 14.72 -24.29
C MET A 9 -5.00 13.35 -24.01
N CYS A 10 -3.85 13.33 -23.32
CA CYS A 10 -3.14 12.10 -22.96
C CYS A 10 -3.35 11.71 -21.50
N ILE A 11 -3.95 12.57 -20.66
CA ILE A 11 -4.16 12.32 -19.24
C ILE A 11 -5.54 11.68 -19.02
N ARG A 12 -5.81 10.55 -19.66
CA ARG A 12 -6.97 9.72 -19.29
C ARG A 12 -6.63 8.68 -18.25
N ASP A 13 -5.37 8.25 -18.23
CA ASP A 13 -4.90 7.24 -17.30
C ASP A 13 -4.51 7.89 -15.98
N ARG A 14 -4.88 7.26 -14.89
CA ARG A 14 -4.59 7.73 -13.54
C ARG A 14 -3.80 6.67 -12.78
N VAL A 15 -2.61 7.04 -12.32
CA VAL A 15 -1.86 6.24 -11.35
C VAL A 15 -2.20 6.73 -9.96
N THR A 16 -2.67 5.86 -9.11
CA THR A 16 -3.05 6.20 -7.75
C THR A 16 -2.19 5.47 -6.74
N HIS A 17 -1.78 6.17 -5.70
CA HIS A 17 -1.10 5.60 -4.54
C HIS A 17 -2.09 5.09 -3.48
N CYS A 18 -3.30 5.62 -3.49
CA CYS A 18 -4.35 5.28 -2.53
C CYS A 18 -5.37 4.33 -3.17
N PRO A 19 -5.56 3.12 -2.62
CA PRO A 19 -6.56 2.17 -3.14
C PRO A 19 -8.00 2.66 -3.08
N HIS A 20 -8.33 3.60 -2.17
CA HIS A 20 -9.65 4.24 -2.16
C HIS A 20 -9.82 5.14 -3.38
N CYS A 21 -8.80 5.94 -3.74
CA CYS A 21 -8.81 6.74 -4.96
C CYS A 21 -8.90 5.85 -6.20
N LEU A 22 -8.16 4.73 -6.24
CA LEU A 22 -8.26 3.73 -7.29
C LEU A 22 -9.70 3.28 -7.49
N HIS A 23 -10.38 2.94 -6.40
CA HIS A 23 -11.78 2.50 -6.43
C HIS A 23 -12.73 3.61 -6.87
N THR A 24 -12.64 4.77 -6.23
CA THR A 24 -13.56 5.88 -6.48
C THR A 24 -13.42 6.40 -7.91
N ILE A 25 -12.20 6.66 -8.38
CA ILE A 25 -11.98 7.19 -9.73
C ILE A 25 -12.29 6.12 -10.79
N GLY A 26 -11.85 4.89 -10.58
CA GLY A 26 -11.99 3.83 -11.57
C GLY A 26 -13.39 3.20 -11.65
N LYS A 27 -14.14 3.18 -10.55
CA LYS A 27 -15.45 2.50 -10.50
C LYS A 27 -16.62 3.42 -10.22
N GLU A 28 -16.47 4.38 -9.31
CA GLU A 28 -17.59 5.23 -8.92
C GLU A 28 -17.79 6.38 -9.90
N TYR A 29 -16.70 7.03 -10.34
CA TYR A 29 -16.78 8.09 -11.34
C TYR A 29 -17.27 7.60 -12.70
N ALA A 30 -17.02 6.35 -13.04
CA ALA A 30 -17.52 5.74 -14.27
C ALA A 30 -19.06 5.71 -14.39
N LYS A 31 -19.78 5.99 -13.29
CA LYS A 31 -21.25 6.14 -13.27
C LYS A 31 -21.73 7.51 -13.80
N PHE A 32 -20.84 8.46 -13.95
CA PHE A 32 -21.13 9.79 -14.46
C PHE A 32 -20.67 9.92 -15.92
N ASP A 33 -21.38 10.73 -16.69
CA ASP A 33 -20.97 11.07 -18.06
C ASP A 33 -19.58 11.71 -18.02
N ASP A 34 -18.70 11.30 -18.94
CA ASP A 34 -17.29 11.72 -19.03
C ASP A 34 -16.40 11.35 -17.81
N GLY A 35 -16.92 10.60 -16.84
CA GLY A 35 -16.18 10.13 -15.66
C GLY A 35 -15.40 8.82 -15.85
N GLN A 36 -15.24 8.34 -17.07
CA GLN A 36 -14.55 7.10 -17.38
C GLN A 36 -13.03 7.35 -17.49
N PHE A 37 -12.29 6.86 -16.49
CA PHE A 37 -10.83 6.94 -16.45
C PHE A 37 -10.24 5.54 -16.30
N GLU A 38 -9.23 5.24 -17.07
CA GLU A 38 -8.37 4.11 -16.77
C GLU A 38 -7.55 4.43 -15.52
N THR A 39 -7.66 3.60 -14.52
CA THR A 39 -6.97 3.78 -13.24
C THR A 39 -6.17 2.54 -12.89
N ILE A 40 -4.93 2.77 -12.51
CA ILE A 40 -4.00 1.72 -12.09
C ILE A 40 -3.41 2.08 -10.73
N HIS A 41 -3.21 1.10 -9.90
CA HIS A 41 -2.48 1.30 -8.65
C HIS A 41 -0.98 1.44 -8.93
N HIS A 42 -0.28 2.26 -8.14
CA HIS A 42 1.16 2.49 -8.36
C HIS A 42 1.99 1.20 -8.32
N THR A 43 1.61 0.22 -7.49
CA THR A 43 2.32 -1.06 -7.42
C THR A 43 2.12 -1.92 -8.66
N GLU A 44 0.95 -1.86 -9.31
CA GLU A 44 0.69 -2.53 -10.58
C GLU A 44 1.57 -1.92 -11.69
N LEU A 45 1.61 -0.58 -11.77
CA LEU A 45 2.51 0.11 -12.70
C LEU A 45 3.98 -0.27 -12.48
N LEU A 46 4.44 -0.27 -11.22
CA LEU A 46 5.82 -0.63 -10.90
C LEU A 46 6.12 -2.08 -11.27
N ALA A 47 5.21 -3.01 -10.98
CA ALA A 47 5.35 -4.41 -11.36
C ALA A 47 5.42 -4.59 -12.89
N ASP A 48 4.63 -3.84 -13.64
CA ASP A 48 4.66 -3.86 -15.10
C ASP A 48 5.97 -3.28 -15.67
N LEU A 49 6.49 -2.20 -15.08
CA LEU A 49 7.77 -1.62 -15.48
C LEU A 49 8.95 -2.57 -15.20
N LEU A 50 8.90 -3.30 -14.08
CA LEU A 50 9.87 -4.34 -13.75
C LEU A 50 9.80 -5.51 -14.76
N LYS A 51 8.61 -5.99 -15.08
CA LYS A 51 8.37 -7.04 -16.08
C LYS A 51 8.89 -6.67 -17.48
N GLN A 52 8.73 -5.40 -17.84
CA GLN A 52 9.20 -4.85 -19.11
C GLN A 52 10.68 -4.50 -19.10
N GLU A 53 11.40 -4.78 -18.01
CA GLU A 53 12.81 -4.40 -17.80
C GLU A 53 13.10 -2.90 -17.93
N LYS A 54 12.07 -2.07 -17.83
CA LYS A 54 12.19 -0.60 -17.85
C LYS A 54 12.62 -0.03 -16.51
N LEU A 55 12.41 -0.80 -15.44
CA LEU A 55 12.83 -0.49 -14.09
C LEU A 55 13.69 -1.66 -13.59
N LYS A 56 14.91 -1.37 -13.14
CA LYS A 56 15.87 -2.40 -12.71
C LYS A 56 16.42 -2.04 -11.33
N PRO A 57 15.95 -2.69 -10.27
CA PRO A 57 16.55 -2.55 -8.96
C PRO A 57 17.88 -3.30 -8.95
N THR A 58 18.99 -2.58 -8.76
CA THR A 58 20.34 -3.11 -8.83
C THR A 58 21.07 -3.07 -7.49
N LYS A 59 20.74 -2.08 -6.67
CA LYS A 59 21.36 -1.89 -5.37
C LYS A 59 20.76 -2.84 -4.34
N GLN A 60 21.64 -3.52 -3.61
CA GLN A 60 21.22 -4.45 -2.58
C GLN A 60 20.66 -3.73 -1.35
N VAL A 61 19.48 -4.14 -0.91
CA VAL A 61 18.81 -3.68 0.30
C VAL A 61 18.61 -4.89 1.21
N ASN A 62 19.48 -5.05 2.21
CA ASN A 62 19.44 -6.22 3.10
C ASN A 62 18.47 -5.96 4.25
N GLU A 63 17.20 -6.16 4.02
CA GLU A 63 16.14 -5.94 5.02
C GLU A 63 15.17 -7.12 5.07
N GLU A 64 14.73 -7.44 6.28
CA GLU A 64 13.61 -8.35 6.54
C GLU A 64 12.38 -7.52 6.89
N LEU A 65 11.28 -7.74 6.19
CA LEU A 65 10.05 -6.97 6.38
C LEU A 65 8.81 -7.85 6.30
N THR A 66 7.69 -7.33 6.78
CA THR A 66 6.37 -7.92 6.52
C THR A 66 5.54 -6.96 5.68
N TYR A 67 4.53 -7.49 4.98
CA TYR A 67 3.66 -6.67 4.14
C TYR A 67 2.21 -6.68 4.66
N HIS A 68 1.63 -5.50 4.75
CA HIS A 68 0.20 -5.35 5.05
C HIS A 68 -0.60 -5.20 3.76
N ASP A 69 -1.53 -6.11 3.54
CA ASP A 69 -2.47 -6.04 2.41
C ASP A 69 -3.57 -5.00 2.69
N PRO A 70 -3.61 -3.87 1.95
CA PRO A 70 -4.67 -2.89 2.12
C PRO A 70 -6.00 -3.47 1.66
N CYS A 71 -7.04 -3.30 2.47
CA CYS A 71 -8.34 -3.92 2.21
C CYS A 71 -8.98 -3.49 0.89
N TYR A 72 -8.85 -2.24 0.50
CA TYR A 72 -9.38 -1.77 -0.78
C TYR A 72 -8.60 -2.31 -1.98
N LEU A 73 -7.28 -2.46 -1.87
CA LEU A 73 -6.48 -3.05 -2.94
C LEU A 73 -6.78 -4.54 -3.10
N GLY A 74 -6.76 -5.28 -2.00
CA GLY A 74 -7.00 -6.72 -2.02
C GLY A 74 -8.47 -7.08 -2.22
N ARG A 75 -9.37 -6.74 -1.27
CA ARG A 75 -10.75 -7.22 -1.30
C ARG A 75 -11.61 -6.61 -2.40
N HIS A 76 -11.40 -5.34 -2.75
CA HIS A 76 -12.21 -4.66 -3.77
C HIS A 76 -11.65 -4.76 -5.18
N HIS A 77 -10.33 -4.94 -5.33
CA HIS A 77 -9.65 -5.02 -6.61
C HIS A 77 -9.01 -6.38 -6.90
N GLY A 78 -8.88 -7.26 -5.90
CA GLY A 78 -8.28 -8.58 -6.05
C GLY A 78 -6.75 -8.55 -6.20
N GLU A 79 -6.12 -7.39 -5.97
CA GLU A 79 -4.70 -7.22 -6.18
C GLU A 79 -3.91 -7.52 -4.89
N TYR A 80 -3.16 -8.60 -4.90
CA TYR A 80 -2.30 -9.06 -3.82
C TYR A 80 -0.86 -9.30 -4.27
N ASP A 81 -0.65 -9.48 -5.55
CA ASP A 81 0.61 -9.98 -6.09
C ASP A 81 1.54 -8.87 -6.58
N ALA A 82 1.02 -7.79 -7.16
CA ALA A 82 1.84 -6.68 -7.64
C ALA A 82 2.73 -6.06 -6.55
N PRO A 83 2.24 -5.76 -5.33
CA PRO A 83 3.11 -5.26 -4.26
C PRO A 83 4.23 -6.23 -3.88
N ARG A 84 3.94 -7.53 -3.86
CA ARG A 84 4.93 -8.57 -3.56
C ARG A 84 5.95 -8.69 -4.67
N THR A 85 5.51 -8.70 -5.92
CA THR A 85 6.39 -8.68 -7.09
C THR A 85 7.39 -7.53 -7.03
N VAL A 86 6.93 -6.34 -6.65
CA VAL A 86 7.81 -5.18 -6.49
C VAL A 86 8.83 -5.40 -5.36
N LEU A 87 8.39 -5.85 -4.20
CA LEU A 87 9.29 -6.08 -3.06
C LEU A 87 10.30 -7.21 -3.33
N GLU A 88 9.86 -8.31 -3.93
CA GLU A 88 10.70 -9.47 -4.28
C GLU A 88 11.72 -9.16 -5.37
N SER A 89 11.46 -8.15 -6.20
CA SER A 89 12.42 -7.69 -7.22
C SER A 89 13.66 -7.01 -6.62
N ILE A 90 13.59 -6.56 -5.38
CA ILE A 90 14.65 -5.81 -4.71
C ILE A 90 15.70 -6.79 -4.16
N PRO A 91 16.96 -6.73 -4.61
CA PRO A 91 17.99 -7.64 -4.12
C PRO A 91 18.18 -7.54 -2.60
N GLY A 92 18.09 -8.67 -1.91
CA GLY A 92 18.33 -8.76 -0.47
C GLY A 92 17.11 -8.51 0.43
N ILE A 93 15.96 -8.17 -0.13
CA ILE A 93 14.71 -8.10 0.62
C ILE A 93 14.20 -9.52 0.91
N LYS A 94 13.72 -9.72 2.14
CA LYS A 94 13.03 -10.94 2.56
C LYS A 94 11.68 -10.57 3.15
N ILE A 95 10.62 -11.10 2.54
CA ILE A 95 9.26 -10.91 3.02
C ILE A 95 8.91 -12.03 3.99
N LYS A 96 8.55 -11.66 5.22
CA LYS A 96 8.00 -12.57 6.22
C LYS A 96 6.52 -12.32 6.37
N GLU A 97 5.72 -13.17 5.77
CA GLU A 97 4.27 -13.01 5.77
C GLU A 97 3.68 -13.15 7.18
N MET A 98 2.67 -12.32 7.46
CA MET A 98 1.84 -12.51 8.64
C MET A 98 0.94 -13.75 8.45
N GLU A 99 0.52 -14.40 9.52
CA GLU A 99 -0.41 -15.54 9.45
C GLU A 99 -1.70 -15.15 8.70
N LYS A 100 -2.24 -13.96 9.00
CA LYS A 100 -3.41 -13.40 8.31
C LYS A 100 -2.94 -12.41 7.24
N ASN A 101 -2.73 -12.91 6.03
CA ASN A 101 -2.32 -12.14 4.86
C ASN A 101 -3.32 -12.32 3.71
N LYS A 102 -3.14 -11.59 2.64
CA LYS A 102 -3.97 -11.61 1.42
C LYS A 102 -5.47 -11.43 1.74
N ASP A 103 -6.29 -12.36 1.31
CA ASP A 103 -7.75 -12.36 1.52
C ASP A 103 -8.15 -12.43 2.99
N LYS A 104 -7.31 -13.02 3.84
CA LYS A 104 -7.51 -13.14 5.30
C LYS A 104 -6.96 -11.96 6.09
N ALA A 105 -6.32 -11.00 5.43
CA ALA A 105 -5.73 -9.85 6.11
C ALA A 105 -6.78 -9.04 6.88
N LEU A 106 -6.47 -8.67 8.13
CA LEU A 106 -7.30 -7.71 8.85
C LEU A 106 -7.07 -6.29 8.32
N CYS A 107 -8.12 -5.48 8.38
CA CYS A 107 -8.04 -4.07 8.05
C CYS A 107 -7.08 -3.33 8.98
N CYS A 108 -6.47 -2.24 8.50
CA CYS A 108 -5.72 -1.32 9.36
C CYS A 108 -6.61 -0.52 10.32
N GLY A 109 -7.91 -0.42 10.03
CA GLY A 109 -8.87 0.29 10.88
C GLY A 109 -9.13 1.75 10.52
N MET A 110 -8.47 2.31 9.50
CA MET A 110 -8.60 3.75 9.16
C MET A 110 -9.87 4.07 8.36
N GLY A 111 -10.32 3.12 7.55
CA GLY A 111 -11.43 3.32 6.61
C GLY A 111 -12.79 3.43 7.28
N GLY A 112 -13.81 3.79 6.48
CA GLY A 112 -15.19 3.89 6.97
C GLY A 112 -15.45 5.04 7.95
N GLY A 113 -14.59 6.05 7.96
CA GLY A 113 -14.71 7.18 8.88
C GLY A 113 -14.12 6.93 10.28
N ASN A 114 -13.55 5.75 10.53
CA ASN A 114 -13.03 5.40 11.87
C ASN A 114 -11.90 6.30 12.35
N MET A 115 -11.20 6.99 11.45
CA MET A 115 -10.17 7.98 11.85
C MET A 115 -10.74 9.16 12.67
N TRP A 116 -12.08 9.34 12.64
CA TRP A 116 -12.79 10.40 13.35
C TRP A 116 -13.46 9.93 14.65
N TYR A 117 -13.36 8.64 14.95
CA TYR A 117 -13.93 8.03 16.14
C TYR A 117 -12.82 7.59 17.10
N GLU A 118 -13.02 7.92 18.36
CA GLU A 118 -12.23 7.35 19.45
C GLU A 118 -12.92 6.07 19.95
N VAL A 119 -12.17 4.99 20.04
CA VAL A 119 -12.65 3.73 20.63
C VAL A 119 -12.55 3.87 22.14
N HIS A 120 -13.70 3.90 22.81
CA HIS A 120 -13.77 4.04 24.27
C HIS A 120 -13.75 2.71 25.02
N GLU A 121 -14.05 1.60 24.34
CA GLU A 121 -14.07 0.26 24.91
C GLU A 121 -13.33 -0.74 24.00
N GLY A 122 -12.52 -1.62 24.60
CA GLY A 122 -11.79 -2.64 23.89
C GLY A 122 -10.49 -2.14 23.24
N LYS A 123 -10.06 -2.81 22.18
CA LYS A 123 -8.84 -2.47 21.42
C LYS A 123 -9.19 -1.85 20.08
N ASP A 124 -8.43 -0.88 19.68
CA ASP A 124 -8.49 -0.34 18.32
C ASP A 124 -8.18 -1.44 17.28
N ILE A 125 -8.80 -1.35 16.11
CA ILE A 125 -8.54 -2.30 15.01
C ILE A 125 -7.06 -2.30 14.62
N VAL A 126 -6.42 -1.14 14.67
CA VAL A 126 -4.99 -0.99 14.37
C VAL A 126 -4.12 -1.77 15.36
N GLU A 127 -4.48 -1.80 16.63
CA GLU A 127 -3.74 -2.56 17.66
C GLU A 127 -3.75 -4.05 17.35
N ASN A 128 -4.94 -4.61 17.04
CA ASN A 128 -5.06 -6.02 16.66
C ASN A 128 -4.20 -6.35 15.43
N ARG A 129 -4.13 -5.43 14.46
CA ARG A 129 -3.30 -5.65 13.27
C ARG A 129 -1.81 -5.53 13.57
N LEU A 130 -1.42 -4.59 14.41
CA LEU A 130 -0.03 -4.43 14.87
C LEU A 130 0.44 -5.61 15.74
N GLU A 131 -0.44 -6.26 16.48
CA GLU A 131 -0.10 -7.52 17.17
C GLU A 131 0.35 -8.60 16.18
N HIS A 132 -0.38 -8.78 15.06
CA HIS A 132 0.04 -9.71 13.99
C HIS A 132 1.37 -9.32 13.35
N VAL A 133 1.64 -8.01 13.20
CA VAL A 133 2.95 -7.53 12.75
C VAL A 133 4.03 -7.92 13.77
N GLY A 134 3.80 -7.67 15.06
CA GLY A 134 4.73 -8.00 16.13
C GLY A 134 5.05 -9.50 16.27
N GLU A 135 4.13 -10.38 15.85
CA GLU A 135 4.37 -11.84 15.80
C GLU A 135 5.41 -12.24 14.74
N THR A 136 5.55 -11.46 13.69
CA THR A 136 6.56 -11.70 12.65
C THR A 136 7.98 -11.40 13.12
N LYS A 137 8.14 -10.58 14.17
CA LYS A 137 9.42 -10.15 14.75
C LYS A 137 10.32 -9.40 13.77
N VAL A 138 9.75 -8.77 12.76
CA VAL A 138 10.47 -7.88 11.84
C VAL A 138 10.44 -6.43 12.35
N GLU A 139 11.40 -5.65 11.93
CA GLU A 139 11.50 -4.23 12.29
C GLU A 139 10.83 -3.30 11.29
N LYS A 140 10.36 -3.86 10.16
CA LYS A 140 9.77 -3.08 9.08
C LYS A 140 8.44 -3.64 8.59
N LEU A 141 7.46 -2.75 8.45
CA LEU A 141 6.17 -3.00 7.82
C LEU A 141 6.08 -2.23 6.50
N ALA A 142 5.96 -2.98 5.40
CA ALA A 142 5.64 -2.40 4.11
C ALA A 142 4.13 -2.33 3.90
N THR A 143 3.65 -1.27 3.27
CA THR A 143 2.25 -1.13 2.83
C THR A 143 2.20 -0.36 1.52
N SER A 144 1.09 -0.43 0.82
CA SER A 144 0.84 0.30 -0.43
C SER A 144 -0.46 1.12 -0.36
N CYS A 145 -0.68 1.74 0.80
CA CYS A 145 -1.83 2.61 1.05
C CYS A 145 -1.46 3.71 2.04
N SER A 146 -1.63 4.96 1.64
CA SER A 146 -1.35 6.12 2.48
C SER A 146 -2.15 6.14 3.78
N PHE A 147 -3.43 5.75 3.73
CA PHE A 147 -4.27 5.66 4.94
C PHE A 147 -3.76 4.59 5.91
N CYS A 148 -3.40 3.41 5.40
CA CYS A 148 -2.81 2.36 6.25
C CYS A 148 -1.51 2.85 6.88
N MET A 149 -0.64 3.52 6.12
CA MET A 149 0.62 4.05 6.62
C MET A 149 0.42 5.08 7.75
N ILE A 150 -0.53 6.00 7.58
CA ILE A 150 -0.88 6.99 8.61
C ILE A 150 -1.36 6.28 9.89
N ASN A 151 -2.30 5.33 9.75
CA ASN A 151 -2.89 4.67 10.91
C ASN A 151 -1.88 3.81 11.68
N PHE A 152 -1.03 3.08 10.98
CA PHE A 152 0.04 2.31 11.63
C PHE A 152 1.05 3.20 12.33
N ASN A 153 1.46 4.33 11.73
CA ASN A 153 2.34 5.28 12.40
C ASN A 153 1.73 5.88 13.66
N SER A 154 0.42 6.14 13.65
CA SER A 154 -0.30 6.64 14.83
C SER A 154 -0.47 5.57 15.91
N GLY A 155 -0.60 4.31 15.51
CA GLY A 155 -0.91 3.20 16.41
C GLY A 155 0.30 2.43 16.95
N LYS A 156 1.48 2.51 16.32
CA LYS A 156 2.61 1.64 16.64
C LYS A 156 3.07 1.69 18.10
N GLY A 157 2.95 2.85 18.74
CA GLY A 157 3.28 3.02 20.17
C GLY A 157 2.27 2.36 21.13
N LYS A 158 1.10 1.96 20.65
CA LYS A 158 0.09 1.28 21.47
C LYS A 158 0.39 -0.21 21.70
N VAL A 159 1.26 -0.80 20.89
CA VAL A 159 1.66 -2.20 20.97
C VAL A 159 3.15 -2.28 21.23
N LYS A 160 3.54 -2.77 22.41
CA LYS A 160 4.93 -2.80 22.88
C LYS A 160 5.94 -3.41 21.90
N LYS A 161 5.52 -4.41 21.12
CA LYS A 161 6.39 -5.09 20.13
C LYS A 161 6.61 -4.28 18.84
N THR A 162 5.91 -3.16 18.67
CA THR A 162 5.93 -2.36 17.45
C THR A 162 6.32 -0.89 17.67
N GLU A 163 6.84 -0.55 18.84
CA GLU A 163 7.27 0.82 19.18
C GLU A 163 8.31 1.35 18.18
N GLU A 164 9.32 0.53 17.86
CA GLU A 164 10.41 0.86 16.93
C GLU A 164 10.12 0.50 15.47
N LEU A 165 8.90 0.02 15.19
CA LEU A 165 8.53 -0.44 13.86
C LEU A 165 8.65 0.69 12.83
N GLN A 166 9.41 0.46 11.77
CA GLN A 166 9.49 1.33 10.60
C GLN A 166 8.36 0.99 9.64
N ILE A 167 7.60 1.99 9.21
CA ILE A 167 6.48 1.80 8.30
C ILE A 167 6.78 2.57 7.02
N GLU A 168 6.89 1.84 5.92
CA GLU A 168 7.28 2.40 4.64
C GLU A 168 6.35 1.97 3.50
N ASP A 169 6.25 2.84 2.51
CA ASP A 169 5.56 2.49 1.26
C ASP A 169 6.44 1.60 0.37
N VAL A 170 5.80 0.68 -0.36
CA VAL A 170 6.46 -0.24 -1.30
C VAL A 170 7.33 0.50 -2.31
N ALA A 171 6.85 1.63 -2.86
CA ALA A 171 7.63 2.42 -3.81
C ALA A 171 8.84 3.09 -3.15
N SER A 172 8.71 3.51 -1.88
CA SER A 172 9.84 4.09 -1.12
C SER A 172 10.92 3.05 -0.85
N ILE A 173 10.55 1.80 -0.56
CA ILE A 173 11.50 0.71 -0.39
C ILE A 173 12.21 0.41 -1.73
N LEU A 174 11.45 0.31 -2.82
CA LEU A 174 12.00 0.10 -4.16
C LEU A 174 13.00 1.19 -4.55
N SER A 175 12.70 2.46 -4.25
CA SER A 175 13.56 3.60 -4.61
C SER A 175 14.97 3.51 -4.01
N LYS A 176 15.15 2.80 -2.90
CA LYS A 176 16.47 2.57 -2.28
C LYS A 176 17.37 1.66 -3.11
N SER A 177 16.77 0.85 -4.00
CA SER A 177 17.45 -0.10 -4.87
C SER A 177 17.66 0.39 -6.31
N ILE A 178 17.14 1.55 -6.64
CA ILE A 178 17.27 2.19 -7.93
C ILE A 178 18.33 3.29 -7.84
N GLU A 179 19.21 3.36 -8.80
CA GLU A 179 20.19 4.46 -8.96
C GLU A 179 19.61 5.56 -9.85
#